data_9c212ba6e10eed7ab0df4ee01c16ef1e
#
_entry.id   9c212ba6e10eed7ab0df4ee01c16ef1e
#
_cell.length_a   1.000
_cell.length_b   1.000
_cell.length_c   1.000
_cell.angle_alpha   90.00
_cell.angle_beta   90.00
_cell.angle_gamma   90.00
#
_symmetry.space_group_name_H-M   'P 1'
#
loop_
_entity.id
_entity.type
_entity.pdbx_description
1 polymer ?
#
loop_
_entity_poly.entity_id
_entity_poly.type
_entity_poly.pdbx_seq_one_letter_code
_entity_poly.pdbx_strand_id
1 'polypeptide(L)'
;LSKGYRQRVGIAAAILHDPEVLILDEPTTGLDPNQILEIRSLIRQLGKEKTVLFSYHILQEVEAICDHVIIIHKGNIVANDAISAIKSLQDHQYITVQFSGSVSSEALMSLPGIQEVESNKQGGWILKSAESVDISKELMSFALQHNLNIVSLQAQTRQLEDVFKQLTGQ
;
A
#
# COMPACT_ATOMS: atom_id res chain seq x y z
N LEU A 1 23.92 -0.17 -25.87
CA LEU A 1 22.89 -0.96 -25.18
C LEU A 1 21.97 -0.03 -24.40
N SER A 2 20.65 -0.23 -24.50
CA SER A 2 19.68 0.52 -23.69
C SER A 2 19.92 0.27 -22.19
N LYS A 3 19.46 1.18 -21.32
CA LYS A 3 19.57 1.01 -19.87
C LYS A 3 18.91 -0.30 -19.41
N GLY A 4 17.72 -0.59 -19.94
CA GLY A 4 17.00 -1.83 -19.64
C GLY A 4 17.73 -3.11 -20.09
N TYR A 5 18.39 -3.07 -21.22
CA TYR A 5 19.18 -4.22 -21.66
C TYR A 5 20.38 -4.46 -20.72
N ARG A 6 21.08 -3.42 -20.31
CA ARG A 6 22.19 -3.52 -19.35
C ARG A 6 21.72 -4.09 -18.00
N GLN A 7 20.55 -3.67 -17.52
CA GLN A 7 19.96 -4.19 -16.29
C GLN A 7 19.67 -5.70 -16.38
N ARG A 8 19.08 -6.15 -17.47
CA ARG A 8 18.81 -7.59 -17.71
C ARG A 8 20.12 -8.40 -17.80
N VAL A 9 21.14 -7.89 -18.45
CA VAL A 9 22.45 -8.53 -18.51
C VAL A 9 23.08 -8.62 -17.11
N GLY A 10 22.95 -7.56 -16.30
CA GLY A 10 23.42 -7.57 -14.90
C GLY A 10 22.73 -8.62 -14.05
N ILE A 11 21.40 -8.72 -14.15
CA ILE A 11 20.63 -9.75 -13.45
C ILE A 11 21.00 -11.14 -13.95
N ALA A 12 21.12 -11.34 -15.28
CA ALA A 12 21.54 -12.62 -15.84
C ALA A 12 22.93 -13.05 -15.36
N ALA A 13 23.88 -12.11 -15.29
CA ALA A 13 25.21 -12.39 -14.74
C ALA A 13 25.16 -12.74 -13.25
N ALA A 14 24.31 -12.08 -12.47
CA ALA A 14 24.18 -12.35 -11.04
C ALA A 14 23.57 -13.72 -10.73
N ILE A 15 22.71 -14.26 -11.60
CA ILE A 15 22.09 -15.58 -11.42
C ILE A 15 22.88 -16.75 -12.05
N LEU A 16 23.87 -16.44 -12.89
CA LEU A 16 24.58 -17.44 -13.70
C LEU A 16 25.22 -18.57 -12.87
N HIS A 17 25.72 -18.23 -11.68
CA HIS A 17 26.40 -19.17 -10.78
C HIS A 17 25.48 -19.78 -9.73
N ASP A 18 24.18 -19.63 -9.92
CA ASP A 18 23.12 -20.22 -9.09
C ASP A 18 23.24 -19.93 -7.58
N PRO A 19 23.33 -18.66 -7.15
CA PRO A 19 23.53 -18.30 -5.76
C PRO A 19 22.28 -18.62 -4.90
N GLU A 20 22.49 -18.96 -3.63
CA GLU A 20 21.39 -19.12 -2.65
C GLU A 20 20.76 -17.77 -2.25
N VAL A 21 21.57 -16.69 -2.26
CA VAL A 21 21.16 -15.32 -1.93
C VAL A 21 21.50 -14.40 -3.08
N LEU A 22 20.51 -13.68 -3.57
CA LEU A 22 20.65 -12.70 -4.63
C LEU A 22 20.36 -11.30 -4.08
N ILE A 23 21.31 -10.36 -4.27
CA ILE A 23 21.17 -8.97 -3.86
C ILE A 23 21.08 -8.10 -5.11
N LEU A 24 19.98 -7.34 -5.24
CA LEU A 24 19.71 -6.48 -6.38
C LEU A 24 19.49 -5.04 -5.88
N ASP A 25 20.23 -4.10 -6.44
CA ASP A 25 20.07 -2.68 -6.14
C ASP A 25 19.24 -2.02 -7.23
N GLU A 26 18.04 -1.53 -6.84
CA GLU A 26 17.06 -0.87 -7.72
C GLU A 26 16.86 -1.59 -9.08
N PRO A 27 16.45 -2.86 -9.12
CA PRO A 27 16.50 -3.70 -10.32
C PRO A 27 15.60 -3.23 -11.46
N THR A 28 14.66 -2.31 -11.22
CA THR A 28 13.73 -1.80 -12.24
C THR A 28 13.96 -0.34 -12.62
N THR A 29 14.93 0.32 -12.01
CA THR A 29 15.21 1.74 -12.26
C THR A 29 15.56 2.03 -13.72
N GLY A 30 14.76 2.89 -14.36
CA GLY A 30 14.93 3.33 -15.74
C GLY A 30 14.51 2.32 -16.79
N LEU A 31 13.66 1.36 -16.40
CA LEU A 31 12.95 0.47 -17.31
C LEU A 31 11.61 1.07 -17.73
N ASP A 32 11.09 0.67 -18.88
CA ASP A 32 9.72 0.97 -19.25
C ASP A 32 8.72 0.05 -18.50
N PRO A 33 7.41 0.38 -18.47
CA PRO A 33 6.41 -0.39 -17.73
C PRO A 33 6.35 -1.89 -18.06
N ASN A 34 6.54 -2.27 -19.32
CA ASN A 34 6.52 -3.66 -19.73
C ASN A 34 7.74 -4.42 -19.22
N GLN A 35 8.92 -3.78 -19.29
CA GLN A 35 10.15 -4.33 -18.75
C GLN A 35 10.12 -4.49 -17.23
N ILE A 36 9.48 -3.55 -16.53
CA ILE A 36 9.25 -3.65 -15.08
C ILE A 36 8.46 -4.92 -14.76
N LEU A 37 7.36 -5.18 -15.48
CA LEU A 37 6.54 -6.38 -15.28
C LEU A 37 7.32 -7.68 -15.50
N GLU A 38 8.19 -7.72 -16.52
CA GLU A 38 9.04 -8.87 -16.79
C GLU A 38 10.06 -9.12 -15.65
N ILE A 39 10.74 -8.06 -15.18
CA ILE A 39 11.70 -8.17 -14.08
C ILE A 39 11.00 -8.58 -12.77
N ARG A 40 9.83 -8.03 -12.47
CA ARG A 40 9.01 -8.46 -11.33
C ARG A 40 8.68 -9.94 -11.37
N SER A 41 8.23 -10.42 -12.53
CA SER A 41 7.92 -11.84 -12.72
C SER A 41 9.15 -12.71 -12.48
N LEU A 42 10.32 -12.29 -12.99
CA LEU A 42 11.59 -12.98 -12.78
C LEU A 42 11.98 -13.00 -11.29
N ILE A 43 11.91 -11.86 -10.59
CA ILE A 43 12.24 -11.77 -9.16
C ILE A 43 11.32 -12.70 -8.34
N ARG A 44 10.01 -12.69 -8.61
CA ARG A 44 9.07 -13.59 -7.94
C ARG A 44 9.36 -15.07 -8.21
N GLN A 45 9.76 -15.42 -9.43
CA GLN A 45 10.13 -16.79 -9.76
C GLN A 45 11.38 -17.21 -9.01
N LEU A 46 12.42 -16.37 -8.98
CA LEU A 46 13.65 -16.61 -8.24
C LEU A 46 13.40 -16.73 -6.73
N GLY A 47 12.52 -15.88 -6.17
CA GLY A 47 12.16 -15.88 -4.76
C GLY A 47 11.47 -17.16 -4.26
N LYS A 48 10.98 -18.02 -5.16
CA LYS A 48 10.44 -19.35 -4.78
C LYS A 48 11.51 -20.35 -4.37
N GLU A 49 12.73 -20.17 -4.86
CA GLU A 49 13.82 -21.11 -4.69
C GLU A 49 15.01 -20.51 -3.94
N LYS A 50 15.10 -19.19 -3.90
CA LYS A 50 16.25 -18.43 -3.39
C LYS A 50 15.80 -17.28 -2.50
N THR A 51 16.70 -16.82 -1.64
CA THR A 51 16.52 -15.55 -0.93
C THR A 51 16.89 -14.40 -1.85
N VAL A 52 15.91 -13.55 -2.19
CA VAL A 52 16.14 -12.34 -3.00
C VAL A 52 15.97 -11.11 -2.14
N LEU A 53 17.05 -10.36 -1.93
CA LEU A 53 17.06 -9.07 -1.27
C LEU A 53 17.22 -7.99 -2.34
N PHE A 54 16.35 -6.98 -2.33
CA PHE A 54 16.48 -5.87 -3.25
C PHE A 54 16.12 -4.54 -2.62
N SER A 55 16.82 -3.48 -3.05
CA SER A 55 16.50 -2.11 -2.66
C SER A 55 15.41 -1.55 -3.59
N TYR A 56 14.57 -0.68 -3.03
CA TYR A 56 13.52 -0.02 -3.79
C TYR A 56 13.11 1.30 -3.14
N HIS A 57 12.72 2.27 -3.96
CA HIS A 57 12.21 3.58 -3.48
C HIS A 57 10.73 3.80 -3.83
N ILE A 58 10.10 2.91 -4.61
CA ILE A 58 8.68 2.97 -4.97
C ILE A 58 7.92 1.93 -4.15
N LEU A 59 7.23 2.34 -3.10
CA LEU A 59 6.59 1.46 -2.14
C LEU A 59 5.47 0.59 -2.74
N GLN A 60 4.75 1.08 -3.74
CA GLN A 60 3.75 0.31 -4.48
C GLN A 60 4.36 -0.90 -5.20
N GLU A 61 5.60 -0.76 -5.67
CA GLU A 61 6.35 -1.83 -6.30
C GLU A 61 6.76 -2.90 -5.28
N VAL A 62 7.20 -2.45 -4.09
CA VAL A 62 7.54 -3.33 -2.97
C VAL A 62 6.33 -4.17 -2.57
N GLU A 63 5.16 -3.57 -2.41
CA GLU A 63 3.92 -4.29 -2.09
C GLU A 63 3.55 -5.35 -3.13
N ALA A 64 3.90 -5.10 -4.38
CA ALA A 64 3.58 -6.01 -5.48
C ALA A 64 4.48 -7.24 -5.53
N ILE A 65 5.69 -7.21 -4.96
CA ILE A 65 6.72 -8.24 -5.17
C ILE A 65 7.15 -8.93 -3.89
N CYS A 66 7.26 -8.17 -2.77
CA CYS A 66 7.85 -8.64 -1.53
C CYS A 66 6.84 -9.33 -0.62
N ASP A 67 7.33 -10.30 0.15
CA ASP A 67 6.61 -10.88 1.29
C ASP A 67 7.03 -10.21 2.60
N HIS A 68 8.28 -9.74 2.67
CA HIS A 68 8.91 -9.12 3.85
C HIS A 68 9.58 -7.80 3.47
N VAL A 69 9.55 -6.82 4.36
CA VAL A 69 10.16 -5.52 4.11
C VAL A 69 10.97 -5.04 5.32
N ILE A 70 12.11 -4.42 5.02
CA ILE A 70 12.94 -3.71 5.99
C ILE A 70 12.92 -2.23 5.61
N ILE A 71 12.39 -1.39 6.50
CA ILE A 71 12.37 0.06 6.30
C ILE A 71 13.52 0.69 7.07
N ILE A 72 14.37 1.42 6.33
CA ILE A 72 15.54 2.12 6.88
C ILE A 72 15.28 3.63 6.79
N HIS A 73 15.40 4.34 7.92
CA HIS A 73 15.31 5.79 7.98
C HIS A 73 16.45 6.36 8.80
N LYS A 74 17.19 7.32 8.23
CA LYS A 74 18.36 8.00 8.88
C LYS A 74 19.36 6.99 9.47
N GLY A 75 19.63 5.89 8.75
CA GLY A 75 20.59 4.86 9.15
C GLY A 75 20.08 3.86 10.20
N ASN A 76 18.83 3.95 10.62
CA ASN A 76 18.20 3.03 11.59
C ASN A 76 17.12 2.19 10.91
N ILE A 77 16.99 0.92 11.31
CA ILE A 77 15.86 0.09 10.92
C ILE A 77 14.65 0.54 11.76
N VAL A 78 13.61 1.06 11.08
CA VAL A 78 12.37 1.52 11.72
C VAL A 78 11.23 0.51 11.59
N ALA A 79 11.33 -0.44 10.66
CA ALA A 79 10.45 -1.60 10.57
C ALA A 79 11.20 -2.78 9.92
N ASN A 80 10.88 -4.01 10.33
CA ASN A 80 11.43 -5.25 9.79
C ASN A 80 10.42 -6.37 10.03
N ASP A 81 9.49 -6.56 9.09
CA ASP A 81 8.41 -7.55 9.25
C ASP A 81 7.78 -7.92 7.89
N ALA A 82 6.88 -8.91 7.91
CA ALA A 82 6.05 -9.21 6.74
C ALA A 82 5.20 -7.99 6.34
N ILE A 83 5.01 -7.78 5.04
CA ILE A 83 4.20 -6.64 4.55
C ILE A 83 2.79 -6.66 5.13
N SER A 84 2.17 -7.84 5.26
CA SER A 84 0.86 -7.99 5.88
C SER A 84 0.84 -7.53 7.34
N ALA A 85 1.87 -7.87 8.12
CA ALA A 85 2.00 -7.45 9.50
C ALA A 85 2.21 -5.93 9.62
N ILE A 86 3.06 -5.35 8.76
CA ILE A 86 3.28 -3.89 8.75
C ILE A 86 2.00 -3.13 8.39
N LYS A 87 1.21 -3.64 7.44
CA LYS A 87 -0.09 -3.04 7.09
C LYS A 87 -1.11 -3.17 8.22
N SER A 88 -1.05 -4.23 9.01
CA SER A 88 -1.95 -4.47 10.15
C SER A 88 -1.52 -3.77 11.45
N LEU A 89 -0.35 -3.12 11.49
CA LEU A 89 0.13 -2.38 12.68
C LEU A 89 -0.77 -1.21 13.11
N GLN A 90 -1.86 -0.97 12.42
CA GLN A 90 -2.81 0.09 12.78
C GLN A 90 -4.24 -0.45 12.90
N ASP A 91 -4.78 -0.32 14.10
CA ASP A 91 -6.15 -0.65 14.51
C ASP A 91 -7.23 0.23 13.84
N HIS A 92 -7.01 0.73 12.62
CA HIS A 92 -7.92 1.67 11.97
C HIS A 92 -8.27 1.25 10.54
N GLN A 93 -9.55 1.30 10.21
CA GLN A 93 -10.06 1.20 8.85
C GLN A 93 -10.29 2.59 8.26
N TYR A 94 -9.99 2.75 6.97
CA TYR A 94 -10.34 3.94 6.21
C TYR A 94 -11.42 3.56 5.19
N ILE A 95 -12.49 4.33 5.19
CA ILE A 95 -13.60 4.15 4.25
C ILE A 95 -13.82 5.46 3.51
N THR A 96 -13.79 5.40 2.18
CA THR A 96 -14.25 6.50 1.34
C THR A 96 -15.73 6.31 1.04
N VAL A 97 -16.55 7.30 1.35
CA VAL A 97 -17.98 7.29 1.07
C VAL A 97 -18.38 8.56 0.32
N GLN A 98 -19.29 8.41 -0.64
CA GLN A 98 -19.93 9.52 -1.34
C GLN A 98 -21.45 9.35 -1.27
N PHE A 99 -22.15 10.42 -0.91
CA PHE A 99 -23.59 10.47 -0.83
C PHE A 99 -24.20 11.30 -1.99
N SER A 100 -25.44 11.02 -2.34
CA SER A 100 -26.18 11.78 -3.37
C SER A 100 -26.57 13.19 -2.95
N GLY A 101 -26.44 13.53 -1.67
CA GLY A 101 -26.79 14.83 -1.08
C GLY A 101 -25.65 15.38 -0.22
N SER A 102 -25.84 16.62 0.25
CA SER A 102 -24.87 17.25 1.14
C SER A 102 -24.96 16.66 2.54
N VAL A 103 -23.83 16.21 3.06
CA VAL A 103 -23.68 15.70 4.43
C VAL A 103 -22.62 16.55 5.11
N SER A 104 -22.83 16.92 6.37
CA SER A 104 -21.83 17.65 7.14
C SER A 104 -20.83 16.70 7.80
N SER A 105 -19.62 17.18 8.04
CA SER A 105 -18.59 16.44 8.77
C SER A 105 -19.02 16.08 10.19
N GLU A 106 -19.77 17.00 10.86
CA GLU A 106 -20.28 16.81 12.21
C GLU A 106 -21.27 15.65 12.29
N ALA A 107 -22.13 15.51 11.27
CA ALA A 107 -23.10 14.42 11.20
C ALA A 107 -22.41 13.05 11.07
N LEU A 108 -21.36 12.96 10.25
CA LEU A 108 -20.57 11.75 10.11
C LEU A 108 -19.72 11.46 11.34
N MET A 109 -19.18 12.50 11.97
CA MET A 109 -18.38 12.36 13.19
C MET A 109 -19.20 11.86 14.39
N SER A 110 -20.53 12.05 14.37
CA SER A 110 -21.45 11.55 15.40
C SER A 110 -21.72 10.04 15.30
N LEU A 111 -21.31 9.39 14.23
CA LEU A 111 -21.55 7.95 14.05
C LEU A 111 -20.63 7.12 14.95
N PRO A 112 -21.15 6.01 15.52
CA PRO A 112 -20.36 5.14 16.39
C PRO A 112 -19.11 4.60 15.70
N GLY A 113 -17.97 4.71 16.37
CA GLY A 113 -16.71 4.16 15.89
C GLY A 113 -15.93 5.04 14.90
N ILE A 114 -16.46 6.17 14.45
CA ILE A 114 -15.73 7.14 13.64
C ILE A 114 -14.84 8.00 14.55
N GLN A 115 -13.57 8.10 14.18
CA GLN A 115 -12.54 8.85 14.91
C GLN A 115 -12.12 10.13 14.18
N GLU A 116 -12.21 10.12 12.84
CA GLU A 116 -11.78 11.24 12.00
C GLU A 116 -12.58 11.27 10.72
N VAL A 117 -12.90 12.47 10.24
CA VAL A 117 -13.67 12.71 9.03
C VAL A 117 -12.95 13.78 8.20
N GLU A 118 -12.55 13.43 6.98
CA GLU A 118 -11.93 14.35 6.04
C GLU A 118 -12.73 14.41 4.73
N SER A 119 -12.82 15.60 4.13
CA SER A 119 -13.40 15.72 2.80
C SER A 119 -12.40 15.30 1.73
N ASN A 120 -12.84 14.51 0.74
CA ASN A 120 -12.01 14.21 -0.41
C ASN A 120 -12.23 15.24 -1.54
N LYS A 121 -11.23 15.36 -2.44
CA LYS A 121 -11.25 16.29 -3.57
C LYS A 121 -12.35 15.98 -4.62
N GLN A 122 -13.02 14.83 -4.51
CA GLN A 122 -14.04 14.35 -5.46
C GLN A 122 -15.46 14.51 -4.92
N GLY A 123 -15.63 15.27 -3.82
CA GLY A 123 -16.96 15.54 -3.23
C GLY A 123 -17.48 14.41 -2.33
N GLY A 124 -16.61 13.53 -1.83
CA GLY A 124 -16.93 12.50 -0.86
C GLY A 124 -16.23 12.74 0.48
N TRP A 125 -16.29 11.74 1.35
CA TRP A 125 -15.72 11.74 2.69
C TRP A 125 -14.75 10.57 2.87
N ILE A 126 -13.66 10.80 3.56
CA ILE A 126 -12.75 9.76 4.05
C ILE A 126 -12.98 9.67 5.55
N LEU A 127 -13.36 8.49 5.99
CA LEU A 127 -13.67 8.19 7.39
C LEU A 127 -12.63 7.25 7.95
N LYS A 128 -12.14 7.56 9.13
CA LYS A 128 -11.23 6.71 9.91
C LYS A 128 -11.99 6.11 11.08
N SER A 129 -11.84 4.80 11.27
CA SER A 129 -12.49 4.09 12.38
C SER A 129 -11.59 3.06 13.03
N ALA A 130 -11.97 2.63 14.23
CA ALA A 130 -11.38 1.45 14.84
C ALA A 130 -11.74 0.20 14.03
N GLU A 131 -10.82 -0.76 13.90
CA GLU A 131 -10.98 -1.99 13.12
C GLU A 131 -12.17 -2.87 13.61
N SER A 132 -12.54 -2.74 14.87
CA SER A 132 -13.62 -3.52 15.51
C SER A 132 -15.04 -3.11 15.13
N VAL A 133 -15.24 -2.02 14.39
CA VAL A 133 -16.56 -1.46 14.06
C VAL A 133 -16.86 -1.63 12.57
N ASP A 134 -17.95 -2.31 12.24
CA ASP A 134 -18.46 -2.41 10.86
C ASP A 134 -19.16 -1.11 10.45
N ILE A 135 -18.34 -0.11 10.08
CA ILE A 135 -18.83 1.21 9.65
C ILE A 135 -19.76 1.13 8.44
N SER A 136 -19.62 0.13 7.60
CA SER A 136 -20.49 0.02 6.41
C SER A 136 -21.96 -0.08 6.82
N LYS A 137 -22.27 -0.79 7.88
CA LYS A 137 -23.64 -0.89 8.43
C LYS A 137 -24.12 0.44 9.00
N GLU A 138 -23.26 1.12 9.75
CA GLU A 138 -23.60 2.42 10.34
C GLU A 138 -23.86 3.47 9.24
N LEU A 139 -23.03 3.50 8.18
CA LEU A 139 -23.22 4.39 7.04
C LEU A 139 -24.50 4.08 6.26
N MET A 140 -24.85 2.81 6.08
CA MET A 140 -26.12 2.40 5.45
C MET A 140 -27.31 2.85 6.29
N SER A 141 -27.27 2.64 7.61
CA SER A 141 -28.32 3.07 8.53
C SER A 141 -28.47 4.59 8.52
N PHE A 142 -27.37 5.33 8.56
CA PHE A 142 -27.35 6.78 8.45
C PHE A 142 -27.97 7.28 7.13
N ALA A 143 -27.59 6.67 6.02
CA ALA A 143 -28.12 7.05 4.70
C ALA A 143 -29.65 6.85 4.62
N LEU A 144 -30.15 5.73 5.16
CA LEU A 144 -31.60 5.46 5.24
C LEU A 144 -32.34 6.48 6.11
N GLN A 145 -31.83 6.81 7.30
CA GLN A 145 -32.42 7.76 8.22
C GLN A 145 -32.51 9.18 7.64
N HIS A 146 -31.51 9.56 6.84
CA HIS A 146 -31.45 10.89 6.24
C HIS A 146 -31.97 10.96 4.80
N ASN A 147 -32.58 9.85 4.31
CA ASN A 147 -33.10 9.74 2.94
C ASN A 147 -32.05 10.05 1.88
N LEU A 148 -30.82 9.60 2.09
CA LEU A 148 -29.67 9.73 1.20
C LEU A 148 -29.37 8.43 0.48
N ASN A 149 -28.83 8.52 -0.74
CA ASN A 149 -28.26 7.34 -1.41
C ASN A 149 -26.75 7.34 -1.27
N ILE A 150 -26.16 6.20 -1.01
CA ILE A 150 -24.72 5.99 -1.09
C ILE A 150 -24.39 5.77 -2.56
N VAL A 151 -23.63 6.70 -3.15
CA VAL A 151 -23.17 6.66 -4.55
C VAL A 151 -21.96 5.75 -4.68
N SER A 152 -21.05 5.83 -3.70
CA SER A 152 -19.83 5.03 -3.64
C SER A 152 -19.47 4.75 -2.19
N LEU A 153 -19.05 3.52 -1.91
CA LEU A 153 -18.52 3.08 -0.63
C LEU A 153 -17.34 2.15 -0.89
N GLN A 154 -16.15 2.56 -0.50
CA GLN A 154 -14.92 1.81 -0.73
C GLN A 154 -14.09 1.74 0.55
N ALA A 155 -13.82 0.53 1.02
CA ALA A 155 -12.81 0.33 2.04
C ALA A 155 -11.42 0.62 1.42
N GLN A 156 -10.69 1.53 2.00
CA GLN A 156 -9.30 1.77 1.61
C GLN A 156 -8.40 0.81 2.38
N THR A 157 -7.82 -0.13 1.66
CA THR A 157 -6.68 -0.87 2.19
C THR A 157 -5.49 0.08 2.21
N ARG A 158 -4.90 0.31 3.38
CA ARG A 158 -3.71 1.15 3.48
C ARG A 158 -2.59 0.64 2.59
N GLN A 159 -1.92 1.59 1.95
CA GLN A 159 -0.71 1.35 1.20
C GLN A 159 0.49 1.41 2.15
N LEU A 160 1.54 0.67 1.84
CA LEU A 160 2.82 0.71 2.57
C LEU A 160 3.37 2.15 2.68
N GLU A 161 3.00 3.01 1.74
CA GLU A 161 3.37 4.43 1.71
C GLU A 161 2.84 5.22 2.93
N ASP A 162 1.62 4.93 3.37
CA ASP A 162 1.01 5.60 4.53
C ASP A 162 1.73 5.19 5.82
N VAL A 163 2.06 3.90 5.93
CA VAL A 163 2.85 3.38 7.06
C VAL A 163 4.26 3.97 7.07
N PHE A 164 4.88 4.08 5.89
CA PHE A 164 6.21 4.67 5.75
C PHE A 164 6.22 6.14 6.22
N LYS A 165 5.26 6.95 5.77
CA LYS A 165 5.13 8.36 6.20
C LYS A 165 5.01 8.48 7.71
N GLN A 166 4.22 7.62 8.33
CA GLN A 166 4.03 7.63 9.78
C GLN A 166 5.31 7.23 10.53
N LEU A 167 6.02 6.19 10.08
CA LEU A 167 7.26 5.72 10.72
C LEU A 167 8.43 6.69 10.54
N THR A 168 8.41 7.49 9.47
CA THR A 168 9.50 8.44 9.16
C THR A 168 9.19 9.88 9.56
N GLY A 169 7.96 10.18 10.00
CA GLY A 169 7.53 11.52 10.40
C GLY A 169 7.43 12.52 9.25
N GLN A 170 7.13 12.02 8.03
CA GLN A 170 6.95 12.84 6.82
C GLN A 170 5.48 13.03 6.48
#